data_743b2f2496c5971dff78d46dc2e9f5cf
#
_entry.id   743b2f2496c5971dff78d46dc2e9f5cf
#
_cell.length_a   1.000
_cell.length_b   1.000
_cell.length_c   1.000
_cell.angle_alpha   90.00
_cell.angle_beta   90.00
_cell.angle_gamma   90.00
#
_symmetry.space_group_name_H-M   'P 1'
#
loop_
_entity.id
_entity.type
_entity.pdbx_description
1 polymer ?
#
loop_
_entity_poly.entity_id
_entity_poly.type
_entity_poly.pdbx_seq_one_letter_code
_entity_poly.pdbx_strand_id
1 'polypeptide(L)'
;MKKRTLALLFASHCVIGAIGFSAGIYVLPILTAPPAPSEATIQSMSSQAEYTGQFRRDLTDSDTFHWGEGNVSISTKFITFMGELAPGPDYKLYLSPEFVETEADFKRLKSSMVRVGDVRTFNNFIVEVSPEIDPSKYNSVIIWCESFGEFITSARYQ
;
A
#
# COMPACT_ATOMS: atom_id res chain seq x y z
N MET A 1 47.57 -6.00 -13.15
CA MET A 1 46.78 -5.47 -12.01
C MET A 1 46.94 -6.41 -10.82
N LYS A 2 47.23 -5.92 -9.61
CA LYS A 2 47.38 -6.78 -8.42
C LYS A 2 46.04 -7.45 -8.09
N LYS A 3 46.03 -8.73 -7.72
CA LYS A 3 44.81 -9.49 -7.39
C LYS A 3 43.92 -8.78 -6.36
N ARG A 4 44.56 -8.08 -5.38
CA ARG A 4 43.84 -7.25 -4.40
C ARG A 4 43.05 -6.09 -5.01
N THR A 5 43.63 -5.40 -6.01
CA THR A 5 42.95 -4.27 -6.71
C THR A 5 41.72 -4.77 -7.47
N LEU A 6 41.87 -5.93 -8.15
CA LEU A 6 40.74 -6.53 -8.86
C LEU A 6 39.60 -6.93 -7.90
N ALA A 7 39.93 -7.53 -6.76
CA ALA A 7 38.96 -7.93 -5.75
C ALA A 7 38.22 -6.69 -5.15
N LEU A 8 38.97 -5.60 -4.87
CA LEU A 8 38.36 -4.37 -4.38
C LEU A 8 37.45 -3.69 -5.40
N LEU A 9 37.85 -3.68 -6.68
CA LEU A 9 37.01 -3.17 -7.75
C LEU A 9 35.73 -4.01 -7.88
N PHE A 10 35.84 -5.31 -7.90
CA PHE A 10 34.68 -6.20 -7.96
C PHE A 10 33.74 -5.96 -6.77
N ALA A 11 34.28 -5.95 -5.55
CA ALA A 11 33.49 -5.70 -4.34
C ALA A 11 32.78 -4.34 -4.37
N SER A 12 33.46 -3.28 -4.80
CA SER A 12 32.87 -1.93 -4.91
C SER A 12 31.73 -1.89 -5.92
N HIS A 13 31.86 -2.56 -7.07
CA HIS A 13 30.79 -2.60 -8.07
C HIS A 13 29.59 -3.41 -7.57
N CYS A 14 29.80 -4.51 -6.83
CA CYS A 14 28.71 -5.25 -6.20
C CYS A 14 27.96 -4.39 -5.18
N VAL A 15 28.67 -3.63 -4.34
CA VAL A 15 28.06 -2.73 -3.35
C VAL A 15 27.27 -1.62 -4.04
N ILE A 16 27.85 -0.95 -5.03
CA ILE A 16 27.17 0.12 -5.78
C ILE A 16 25.96 -0.44 -6.51
N GLY A 17 26.08 -1.63 -7.11
CA GLY A 17 24.96 -2.31 -7.77
C GLY A 17 23.83 -2.63 -6.82
N ALA A 18 24.12 -3.14 -5.63
CA ALA A 18 23.12 -3.43 -4.59
C ALA A 18 22.41 -2.16 -4.10
N ILE A 19 23.17 -1.10 -3.82
CA ILE A 19 22.61 0.20 -3.39
C ILE A 19 21.72 0.77 -4.52
N GLY A 20 22.20 0.79 -5.77
CA GLY A 20 21.45 1.29 -6.91
C GLY A 20 20.18 0.51 -7.18
N PHE A 21 20.22 -0.80 -7.04
CA PHE A 21 19.05 -1.68 -7.17
C PHE A 21 18.00 -1.39 -6.09
N SER A 22 18.42 -1.32 -4.82
CA SER A 22 17.52 -1.02 -3.69
C SER A 22 16.91 0.38 -3.82
N ALA A 23 17.71 1.37 -4.18
CA ALA A 23 17.22 2.73 -4.46
C ALA A 23 16.23 2.75 -5.63
N GLY A 24 16.49 1.95 -6.67
CA GLY A 24 15.59 1.82 -7.81
C GLY A 24 14.22 1.25 -7.45
N ILE A 25 14.16 0.24 -6.60
CA ILE A 25 12.89 -0.34 -6.12
C ILE A 25 12.04 0.73 -5.40
N TYR A 26 12.67 1.59 -4.61
CA TYR A 26 11.98 2.64 -3.85
C TYR A 26 11.61 3.86 -4.72
N VAL A 27 12.53 4.32 -5.57
CA VAL A 27 12.37 5.57 -6.33
C VAL A 27 11.54 5.39 -7.60
N LEU A 28 11.67 4.26 -8.28
CA LEU A 28 10.96 4.02 -9.55
C LEU A 28 9.43 4.12 -9.42
N PRO A 29 8.79 3.53 -8.41
CA PRO A 29 7.35 3.71 -8.22
C PRO A 29 6.93 5.18 -8.07
N ILE A 30 7.73 6.00 -7.38
CA ILE A 30 7.47 7.44 -7.23
C ILE A 30 7.52 8.15 -8.58
N LEU A 31 8.55 7.86 -9.38
CA LEU A 31 8.75 8.52 -10.69
C LEU A 31 7.72 8.10 -11.74
N THR A 32 7.14 6.90 -11.60
CA THR A 32 6.18 6.33 -12.56
C THR A 32 4.73 6.41 -12.07
N ALA A 33 4.50 6.88 -10.84
CA ALA A 33 3.15 7.06 -10.30
C ALA A 33 2.33 8.02 -11.18
N PRO A 34 1.08 7.68 -11.48
CA PRO A 34 0.19 8.63 -12.16
C PRO A 34 -0.12 9.81 -11.23
N PRO A 35 -0.62 10.94 -11.79
CA PRO A 35 -1.12 12.03 -10.96
C PRO A 35 -2.19 11.56 -9.97
N ALA A 36 -2.03 11.92 -8.71
CA ALA A 36 -3.03 11.59 -7.69
C ALA A 36 -4.32 12.41 -7.90
N PRO A 37 -5.48 11.87 -7.53
CA PRO A 37 -6.73 12.62 -7.50
C PRO A 37 -6.62 13.86 -6.61
N SER A 38 -7.28 14.95 -7.00
CA SER A 38 -7.32 16.15 -6.18
C SER A 38 -8.14 15.92 -4.90
N GLU A 39 -7.83 16.65 -3.83
CA GLU A 39 -8.60 16.60 -2.60
C GLU A 39 -10.10 16.91 -2.83
N ALA A 40 -10.42 17.87 -3.69
CA ALA A 40 -11.79 18.20 -4.04
C ALA A 40 -12.53 17.01 -4.68
N THR A 41 -11.83 16.24 -5.52
CA THR A 41 -12.38 15.01 -6.12
C THR A 41 -12.65 13.96 -5.04
N ILE A 42 -11.67 13.73 -4.14
CA ILE A 42 -11.82 12.79 -3.03
C ILE A 42 -13.00 13.21 -2.13
N GLN A 43 -13.08 14.46 -1.73
CA GLN A 43 -14.17 14.99 -0.88
C GLN A 43 -15.55 14.80 -1.52
N SER A 44 -15.65 15.09 -2.82
CA SER A 44 -16.91 14.87 -3.56
C SER A 44 -17.35 13.42 -3.56
N MET A 45 -16.42 12.48 -3.73
CA MET A 45 -16.72 11.04 -3.77
C MET A 45 -16.93 10.46 -2.38
N SER A 46 -16.14 10.89 -1.39
CA SER A 46 -16.28 10.44 0.00
C SER A 46 -17.59 10.91 0.67
N SER A 47 -18.26 11.95 0.14
CA SER A 47 -19.56 12.37 0.64
C SER A 47 -20.67 11.30 0.51
N GLN A 48 -20.44 10.29 -0.32
CA GLN A 48 -21.35 9.14 -0.51
C GLN A 48 -20.89 7.90 0.25
N ALA A 49 -19.87 8.02 1.10
CA ALA A 49 -19.34 6.89 1.85
C ALA A 49 -20.33 6.43 2.93
N GLU A 50 -20.46 5.11 3.05
CA GLU A 50 -21.26 4.46 4.08
C GLU A 50 -20.42 4.19 5.33
N TYR A 51 -19.11 4.02 5.14
CA TYR A 51 -18.15 3.73 6.20
C TYR A 51 -16.91 4.60 6.07
N THR A 52 -16.25 4.83 7.21
CA THR A 52 -14.96 5.54 7.25
C THR A 52 -14.01 4.83 8.20
N GLY A 53 -12.72 4.88 7.87
CA GLY A 53 -11.63 4.37 8.69
C GLY A 53 -10.43 5.31 8.63
N GLN A 54 -9.42 5.02 9.44
CA GLN A 54 -8.21 5.81 9.48
C GLN A 54 -6.98 4.89 9.42
N PHE A 55 -6.12 5.07 8.40
CA PHE A 55 -4.78 4.52 8.39
C PHE A 55 -3.90 5.28 9.38
N ARG A 56 -3.10 4.55 10.13
CA ARG A 56 -2.21 5.07 11.17
C ARG A 56 -0.82 4.48 11.04
N ARG A 57 0.19 5.24 11.48
CA ARG A 57 1.60 4.82 11.42
C ARG A 57 2.03 3.90 12.56
N ASP A 58 1.21 3.75 13.58
CA ASP A 58 1.51 3.02 14.81
C ASP A 58 0.92 1.60 14.87
N LEU A 59 0.69 1.01 13.70
CA LEU A 59 0.27 -0.40 13.62
C LEU A 59 1.45 -1.34 13.90
N THR A 60 1.16 -2.58 14.30
CA THR A 60 2.16 -3.53 14.79
C THR A 60 3.31 -3.77 13.82
N ASP A 61 3.05 -3.97 12.54
CA ASP A 61 4.08 -4.17 11.51
C ASP A 61 4.39 -2.89 10.69
N SER A 62 3.96 -1.71 11.17
CA SER A 62 4.37 -0.45 10.56
C SER A 62 5.81 -0.10 10.92
N ASP A 63 6.59 0.34 9.93
CA ASP A 63 7.97 0.78 10.09
C ASP A 63 8.28 2.03 9.23
N THR A 64 9.56 2.36 9.08
CA THR A 64 10.00 3.52 8.29
C THR A 64 9.63 3.44 6.80
N PHE A 65 9.48 2.24 6.25
CA PHE A 65 9.22 1.98 4.83
C PHE A 65 7.82 1.44 4.56
N HIS A 66 7.09 1.00 5.60
CA HIS A 66 5.78 0.36 5.50
C HIS A 66 4.79 1.05 6.42
N TRP A 67 4.06 2.01 5.88
CA TRP A 67 3.07 2.79 6.63
C TRP A 67 2.05 3.47 5.71
N GLY A 68 0.93 3.83 6.30
CA GLY A 68 -0.07 4.73 5.73
C GLY A 68 -0.65 5.63 6.82
N GLU A 69 -1.03 6.85 6.46
CA GLU A 69 -1.65 7.81 7.37
C GLU A 69 -2.69 8.64 6.63
N GLY A 70 -3.92 8.66 7.12
CA GLY A 70 -5.00 9.44 6.52
C GLY A 70 -6.34 8.75 6.60
N ASN A 71 -7.36 9.40 6.03
CA ASN A 71 -8.74 8.93 6.08
C ASN A 71 -9.08 8.11 4.85
N VAL A 72 -9.68 6.95 5.09
CA VAL A 72 -10.26 6.10 4.04
C VAL A 72 -11.78 6.12 4.16
N SER A 73 -12.46 6.27 3.03
CA SER A 73 -13.91 6.28 2.95
C SER A 73 -14.37 5.18 2.00
N ILE A 74 -15.33 4.38 2.45
CA ILE A 74 -15.79 3.18 1.73
C ILE A 74 -17.26 3.35 1.37
N SER A 75 -17.56 3.17 0.09
CA SER A 75 -18.92 3.04 -0.44
C SER A 75 -19.04 1.77 -1.28
N THR A 76 -20.24 1.46 -1.72
CA THR A 76 -20.50 0.33 -2.64
C THR A 76 -19.89 0.51 -4.02
N LYS A 77 -19.44 1.72 -4.40
CA LYS A 77 -18.89 2.02 -5.73
C LYS A 77 -17.41 2.34 -5.71
N PHE A 78 -16.93 2.98 -4.65
CA PHE A 78 -15.56 3.47 -4.57
C PHE A 78 -15.02 3.34 -3.14
N ILE A 79 -13.74 3.04 -3.05
CA ILE A 79 -12.94 3.28 -1.85
C ILE A 79 -12.01 4.43 -2.17
N THR A 80 -12.10 5.49 -1.38
CA THR A 80 -11.31 6.70 -1.54
C THR A 80 -10.40 6.90 -0.33
N PHE A 81 -9.25 7.47 -0.57
CA PHE A 81 -8.27 7.76 0.47
C PHE A 81 -7.74 9.18 0.33
N MET A 82 -7.65 9.89 1.44
CA MET A 82 -7.01 11.19 1.56
C MET A 82 -5.93 11.11 2.63
N GLY A 83 -4.67 11.19 2.20
CA GLY A 83 -3.51 11.06 3.09
C GLY A 83 -2.24 10.68 2.35
N GLU A 84 -1.34 9.98 3.01
CA GLU A 84 -0.05 9.56 2.48
C GLU A 84 0.23 8.08 2.78
N LEU A 85 0.90 7.43 1.84
CA LEU A 85 1.42 6.06 1.96
C LEU A 85 2.94 6.07 1.73
N ALA A 86 3.66 5.20 2.42
CA ALA A 86 5.02 4.88 2.02
C ALA A 86 5.05 4.41 0.56
N PRO A 87 6.00 4.84 -0.26
CA PRO A 87 6.11 4.38 -1.65
C PRO A 87 6.48 2.91 -1.75
N GLY A 88 5.90 2.23 -2.75
CA GLY A 88 6.21 0.82 -3.02
C GLY A 88 5.72 0.37 -4.40
N PRO A 89 6.24 -0.75 -4.92
CA PRO A 89 6.11 -1.08 -6.34
C PRO A 89 4.78 -1.73 -6.75
N ASP A 90 4.04 -2.33 -5.81
CA ASP A 90 2.91 -3.20 -6.21
C ASP A 90 1.83 -3.28 -5.13
N TYR A 91 1.19 -2.15 -4.86
CA TYR A 91 0.15 -2.08 -3.83
C TYR A 91 -1.20 -2.55 -4.32
N LYS A 92 -1.83 -3.41 -3.52
CA LYS A 92 -3.19 -3.92 -3.70
C LYS A 92 -4.03 -3.53 -2.50
N LEU A 93 -5.28 -3.16 -2.78
CA LEU A 93 -6.28 -2.88 -1.77
C LEU A 93 -7.13 -4.14 -1.55
N TYR A 94 -7.23 -4.55 -0.30
CA TYR A 94 -8.04 -5.67 0.14
C TYR A 94 -9.10 -5.22 1.14
N LEU A 95 -10.23 -5.93 1.17
CA LEU A 95 -11.17 -5.92 2.28
C LEU A 95 -11.07 -7.24 3.05
N SER A 96 -11.06 -7.16 4.36
CA SER A 96 -10.92 -8.29 5.29
C SER A 96 -12.10 -8.38 6.24
N PRO A 97 -12.60 -9.59 6.54
CA PRO A 97 -13.61 -9.78 7.57
C PRO A 97 -13.10 -9.54 8.99
N GLU A 98 -11.77 -9.57 9.20
CA GLU A 98 -11.12 -9.30 10.48
C GLU A 98 -10.10 -8.19 10.33
N PHE A 99 -9.86 -7.44 11.42
CA PHE A 99 -8.79 -6.43 11.44
C PHE A 99 -7.41 -7.10 11.47
N VAL A 100 -6.49 -6.55 10.69
CA VAL A 100 -5.14 -7.07 10.47
C VAL A 100 -4.13 -5.94 10.69
N GLU A 101 -3.12 -6.19 11.50
CA GLU A 101 -2.00 -5.27 11.76
C GLU A 101 -0.63 -5.90 11.44
N THR A 102 -0.62 -7.17 10.99
CA THR A 102 0.62 -7.91 10.75
C THR A 102 0.58 -8.67 9.43
N GLU A 103 1.78 -8.93 8.89
CA GLU A 103 1.93 -9.81 7.73
C GLU A 103 1.43 -11.24 8.01
N ALA A 104 1.69 -11.74 9.22
CA ALA A 104 1.28 -13.08 9.62
C ALA A 104 -0.23 -13.23 9.57
N ASP A 105 -0.98 -12.24 10.09
CA ASP A 105 -2.43 -12.25 10.05
C ASP A 105 -2.97 -12.08 8.63
N PHE A 106 -2.36 -11.19 7.83
CA PHE A 106 -2.73 -11.06 6.43
C PHE A 106 -2.59 -12.40 5.68
N LYS A 107 -1.43 -13.05 5.81
CA LYS A 107 -1.16 -14.34 5.16
C LYS A 107 -2.13 -15.44 5.63
N ARG A 108 -2.46 -15.46 6.91
CA ARG A 108 -3.44 -16.39 7.51
C ARG A 108 -4.87 -16.18 6.97
N LEU A 109 -5.28 -14.93 6.80
CA LEU A 109 -6.65 -14.56 6.45
C LEU A 109 -6.85 -14.30 4.94
N LYS A 110 -5.78 -14.30 4.13
CA LYS A 110 -5.82 -13.90 2.71
C LYS A 110 -6.92 -14.62 1.91
N SER A 111 -7.20 -15.89 2.22
CA SER A 111 -8.23 -16.67 1.52
C SER A 111 -9.67 -16.22 1.82
N SER A 112 -9.89 -15.51 2.92
CA SER A 112 -11.19 -14.93 3.29
C SER A 112 -11.33 -13.45 2.92
N MET A 113 -10.27 -12.84 2.41
CA MET A 113 -10.25 -11.47 1.94
C MET A 113 -10.71 -11.38 0.48
N VAL A 114 -11.12 -10.20 0.08
CA VAL A 114 -11.34 -9.86 -1.33
C VAL A 114 -10.39 -8.76 -1.75
N ARG A 115 -9.70 -8.96 -2.89
CA ARG A 115 -8.94 -7.91 -3.54
C ARG A 115 -9.89 -7.01 -4.30
N VAL A 116 -9.85 -5.71 -4.00
CA VAL A 116 -10.68 -4.70 -4.67
C VAL A 116 -10.00 -4.16 -5.91
N GLY A 117 -8.71 -3.79 -5.81
CA GLY A 117 -8.00 -3.22 -6.95
C GLY A 117 -6.55 -2.83 -6.64
N ASP A 118 -5.93 -2.12 -7.58
CA ASP A 118 -4.57 -1.63 -7.48
C ASP A 118 -4.54 -0.23 -6.87
N VAL A 119 -3.55 0.05 -6.02
CA VAL A 119 -3.23 1.39 -5.54
C VAL A 119 -1.92 1.82 -6.19
N ARG A 120 -1.96 2.89 -6.99
CA ARG A 120 -0.84 3.33 -7.84
C ARG A 120 -0.28 4.70 -7.46
N THR A 121 -0.88 5.36 -6.48
CA THR A 121 -0.46 6.67 -5.97
C THR A 121 -0.15 6.56 -4.49
N PHE A 122 0.77 7.39 -3.99
CA PHE A 122 1.25 7.34 -2.60
C PHE A 122 0.70 8.48 -1.73
N ASN A 123 -0.20 9.26 -2.29
CA ASN A 123 -1.06 10.19 -1.58
C ASN A 123 -2.53 9.80 -1.81
N ASN A 124 -3.36 10.72 -2.22
CA ASN A 124 -4.77 10.42 -2.45
C ASN A 124 -4.97 9.33 -3.51
N PHE A 125 -5.94 8.43 -3.31
CA PHE A 125 -6.34 7.46 -4.33
C PHE A 125 -7.85 7.24 -4.37
N ILE A 126 -8.32 6.71 -5.49
CA ILE A 126 -9.67 6.20 -5.73
C ILE A 126 -9.53 4.82 -6.32
N VAL A 127 -10.19 3.83 -5.71
CA VAL A 127 -10.30 2.47 -6.24
C VAL A 127 -11.78 2.15 -6.45
N GLU A 128 -12.13 1.74 -7.66
CA GLU A 128 -13.48 1.31 -7.98
C GLU A 128 -13.79 -0.05 -7.34
N VAL A 129 -14.97 -0.18 -6.74
CA VAL A 129 -15.45 -1.42 -6.14
C VAL A 129 -16.31 -2.14 -7.17
N SER A 130 -15.93 -3.38 -7.52
CA SER A 130 -16.75 -4.20 -8.40
C SER A 130 -18.16 -4.42 -7.80
N PRO A 131 -19.23 -4.39 -8.61
CA PRO A 131 -20.59 -4.67 -8.13
C PRO A 131 -20.77 -6.02 -7.44
N GLU A 132 -19.84 -6.95 -7.63
CA GLU A 132 -19.83 -8.27 -6.97
C GLU A 132 -19.29 -8.22 -5.54
N ILE A 133 -18.62 -7.12 -5.16
CA ILE A 133 -18.05 -6.92 -3.83
C ILE A 133 -19.03 -6.11 -2.99
N ASP A 134 -19.43 -6.69 -1.88
CA ASP A 134 -20.25 -6.02 -0.86
C ASP A 134 -19.39 -5.63 0.35
N PRO A 135 -19.02 -4.35 0.49
CA PRO A 135 -18.17 -3.90 1.59
C PRO A 135 -18.77 -4.12 2.99
N SER A 136 -20.09 -4.25 3.10
CA SER A 136 -20.75 -4.50 4.39
C SER A 136 -20.43 -5.86 5.00
N LYS A 137 -19.86 -6.79 4.21
CA LYS A 137 -19.43 -8.12 4.67
C LYS A 137 -18.02 -8.15 5.28
N TYR A 138 -17.33 -7.02 5.27
CA TYR A 138 -15.95 -6.88 5.74
C TYR A 138 -15.91 -5.79 6.80
N ASN A 139 -14.89 -5.82 7.65
CA ASN A 139 -14.74 -4.80 8.69
C ASN A 139 -13.48 -3.95 8.56
N SER A 140 -12.58 -4.34 7.68
CA SER A 140 -11.27 -3.68 7.54
C SER A 140 -10.83 -3.56 6.10
N VAL A 141 -10.11 -2.48 5.80
CA VAL A 141 -9.44 -2.23 4.53
C VAL A 141 -7.92 -2.29 4.76
N ILE A 142 -7.20 -2.90 3.82
CA ILE A 142 -5.76 -3.18 3.95
C ILE A 142 -5.06 -2.78 2.67
N ILE A 143 -3.88 -2.17 2.78
CA ILE A 143 -2.91 -2.01 1.70
C ILE A 143 -1.79 -3.04 1.90
N TRP A 144 -1.57 -3.83 0.87
CA TRP A 144 -0.60 -4.92 0.82
C TRP A 144 0.30 -4.80 -0.39
N CYS A 145 1.61 -4.95 -0.21
CA CYS A 145 2.57 -5.05 -1.31
C CYS A 145 2.66 -6.49 -1.81
N GLU A 146 2.06 -6.79 -2.96
CA GLU A 146 1.95 -8.16 -3.44
C GLU A 146 3.30 -8.75 -3.89
N SER A 147 4.16 -7.95 -4.54
CA SER A 147 5.46 -8.40 -5.05
C SER A 147 6.47 -8.76 -3.96
N PHE A 148 6.40 -8.12 -2.81
CA PHE A 148 7.32 -8.37 -1.69
C PHE A 148 6.68 -9.14 -0.54
N GLY A 149 5.36 -9.22 -0.51
CA GLY A 149 4.63 -9.90 0.55
C GLY A 149 4.67 -9.13 1.87
N GLU A 150 4.59 -7.79 1.80
CA GLU A 150 4.73 -6.87 2.92
C GLU A 150 3.40 -6.19 3.28
N PHE A 151 3.17 -6.07 4.59
CA PHE A 151 2.06 -5.29 5.13
C PHE A 151 2.42 -3.80 5.08
N ILE A 152 1.51 -2.96 4.57
CA ILE A 152 1.74 -1.52 4.47
C ILE A 152 0.92 -0.78 5.51
N THR A 153 -0.39 -0.96 5.51
CA THR A 153 -1.29 -0.33 6.48
C THR A 153 -2.68 -0.95 6.42
N SER A 154 -3.47 -0.72 7.46
CA SER A 154 -4.87 -1.11 7.50
C SER A 154 -5.71 -0.14 8.31
N ALA A 155 -7.03 -0.20 8.13
CA ALA A 155 -7.99 0.52 8.93
C ALA A 155 -9.23 -0.35 9.17
N ARG A 156 -9.73 -0.35 10.40
CA ARG A 156 -11.06 -0.84 10.70
C ARG A 156 -12.08 0.24 10.32
N TYR A 157 -13.21 -0.16 9.72
CA TYR A 157 -14.30 0.74 9.38
C TYR A 157 -15.68 0.27 9.86
N GLN A 158 -15.74 -0.97 10.40
CA GLN A 158 -16.91 -1.53 11.11
C GLN A 158 -16.50 -2.19 12.43
#